data_dc8f6aee9daf0b1ea1eb4be5576e24a0
#
_entry.id   dc8f6aee9daf0b1ea1eb4be5576e24a0
#
_cell.length_a   1.000
_cell.length_b   1.000
_cell.length_c   1.000
_cell.angle_alpha   90.00
_cell.angle_beta   90.00
_cell.angle_gamma   90.00
#
_symmetry.space_group_name_H-M   'P 1'
#
loop_
_entity.id
_entity.type
_entity.pdbx_description
1 polymer ?
#
loop_
_entity_poly.entity_id
_entity_poly.type
_entity_poly.pdbx_seq_one_letter_code
_entity_poly.pdbx_strand_id
1 'polypeptide(L)'
;DKRENLHPLLDLVLDYVAPPQVALDKPFAMLATLLDSDPFLGRCLVGRVEQGIADVNASVHALSLDKKIIEKGRMTKLFRFESNNKIPVERVQAGDIICIAGLKDASVSDTISDPSVMEPLKSTPIDPPTMSITITVNTSPLAGLDGTKVTSTMIRQRLMDEAESNVAITFMENSNKDSFEIGGRGELQLGVLIETMRREGFEMSVSRPRVIYKEDDQGNKLEPMEDVTIDVDEEFSSSVIDSMNKRKAEMLDMKNAGADKTRIMFRVPSRGLIGYQSAFLTQTKGTGVLNRIFHSYDLHKGQFAGRRTGVLIATETGISVAFALWKLQDRGPMFIDPQTKVYQGMIIGEHTRENDLDVNVLKGKQLTNVRASGTDEAVTLMPPRKMSLEQMIAYIKEDELLEVTPKNLRLRKRFLIPHERKKAS
;
A
#
# COMPACT_ATOMS: atom_id res chain seq x y z
N ASP A 1 -16.21 50.41 -1.67
CA ASP A 1 -15.49 49.23 -1.18
C ASP A 1 -14.06 49.58 -0.83
N LYS A 2 -13.82 49.94 0.43
CA LYS A 2 -12.44 50.08 0.93
C LYS A 2 -11.95 48.72 1.40
N ARG A 3 -11.09 48.09 0.60
CA ARG A 3 -10.41 46.82 0.93
C ARG A 3 -9.21 47.09 1.84
N GLU A 4 -9.46 47.48 3.10
CA GLU A 4 -8.40 47.90 4.01
C GLU A 4 -7.79 46.75 4.83
N ASN A 5 -8.59 45.72 5.18
CA ASN A 5 -8.13 44.59 6.00
C ASN A 5 -9.11 43.40 5.91
N LEU A 6 -8.77 42.30 6.61
CA LEU A 6 -9.60 41.10 6.70
C LEU A 6 -10.56 41.08 7.90
N HIS A 7 -10.67 42.15 8.69
CA HIS A 7 -11.56 42.21 9.86
C HIS A 7 -13.00 41.81 9.55
N PRO A 8 -13.64 42.30 8.47
CA PRO A 8 -15.04 41.93 8.17
C PRO A 8 -15.21 40.42 7.93
N LEU A 9 -14.19 39.73 7.38
CA LEU A 9 -14.21 38.28 7.22
C LEU A 9 -14.07 37.55 8.56
N LEU A 10 -13.18 38.05 9.43
CA LEU A 10 -12.99 37.47 10.75
C LEU A 10 -14.21 37.67 11.65
N ASP A 11 -14.84 38.85 11.57
CA ASP A 11 -16.09 39.15 12.27
C ASP A 11 -17.22 38.22 11.79
N LEU A 12 -17.32 38.01 10.47
CA LEU A 12 -18.28 37.04 9.91
C LEU A 12 -18.04 35.60 10.43
N VAL A 13 -16.79 35.17 10.57
CA VAL A 13 -16.45 33.87 11.14
C VAL A 13 -16.90 33.82 12.61
N LEU A 14 -16.64 34.85 13.40
CA LEU A 14 -17.04 34.89 14.80
C LEU A 14 -18.58 34.90 14.99
N ASP A 15 -19.31 35.51 14.07
CA ASP A 15 -20.77 35.59 14.15
C ASP A 15 -21.47 34.29 13.71
N TYR A 16 -20.92 33.60 12.72
CA TYR A 16 -21.58 32.44 12.09
C TYR A 16 -21.03 31.08 12.50
N VAL A 17 -19.78 30.99 12.94
CA VAL A 17 -19.17 29.71 13.37
C VAL A 17 -19.46 29.50 14.85
N ALA A 18 -20.32 28.54 15.16
CA ALA A 18 -20.59 28.16 16.54
C ALA A 18 -19.30 27.66 17.22
N PRO A 19 -19.01 28.12 18.46
CA PRO A 19 -17.87 27.57 19.20
C PRO A 19 -18.06 26.07 19.49
N PRO A 20 -16.94 25.32 19.63
CA PRO A 20 -17.04 23.90 19.95
C PRO A 20 -17.79 23.69 21.28
N GLN A 21 -18.73 22.75 21.28
CA GLN A 21 -19.40 22.35 22.52
C GLN A 21 -18.44 21.59 23.39
N VAL A 22 -18.19 22.08 24.59
CA VAL A 22 -17.27 21.50 25.55
C VAL A 22 -17.95 21.27 26.90
N ALA A 23 -17.64 20.19 27.58
CA ALA A 23 -18.17 19.83 28.90
C ALA A 23 -17.03 19.85 29.93
N LEU A 24 -16.72 21.03 30.49
CA LEU A 24 -15.61 21.22 31.42
C LEU A 24 -15.87 20.55 32.79
N ASP A 25 -17.13 20.42 33.20
CA ASP A 25 -17.53 19.88 34.51
C ASP A 25 -17.51 18.35 34.60
N LYS A 26 -17.31 17.68 33.50
CA LYS A 26 -17.22 16.20 33.45
C LYS A 26 -15.81 15.72 33.75
N PRO A 27 -15.63 14.46 34.17
CA PRO A 27 -14.31 13.85 34.23
C PRO A 27 -13.61 13.88 32.87
N PHE A 28 -12.28 13.99 32.90
CA PHE A 28 -11.46 14.03 31.66
C PHE A 28 -11.73 12.84 30.75
N ALA A 29 -11.93 13.11 29.47
CA ALA A 29 -11.88 12.11 28.42
C ALA A 29 -11.45 12.72 27.08
N MET A 30 -10.56 12.04 26.41
CA MET A 30 -9.99 12.35 25.11
C MET A 30 -10.13 11.16 24.17
N LEU A 31 -10.48 11.41 22.91
CA LEU A 31 -10.44 10.40 21.87
C LEU A 31 -9.08 10.42 21.17
N ALA A 32 -8.36 9.30 21.22
CA ALA A 32 -7.12 9.14 20.48
C ALA A 32 -7.42 8.99 18.98
N THR A 33 -6.93 9.91 18.15
CA THR A 33 -7.19 9.94 16.71
C THR A 33 -5.96 9.68 15.86
N LEU A 34 -4.75 9.88 16.43
CA LEU A 34 -3.49 9.69 15.74
C LEU A 34 -2.46 9.09 16.70
N LEU A 35 -1.64 8.19 16.18
CA LEU A 35 -0.39 7.76 16.81
C LEU A 35 0.76 8.60 16.27
N ASP A 36 1.64 8.98 17.19
CA ASP A 36 2.88 9.68 16.90
C ASP A 36 4.02 9.01 17.65
N SER A 37 5.23 9.17 17.19
CA SER A 37 6.43 8.63 17.82
C SER A 37 7.43 9.74 18.05
N ASP A 38 7.86 9.87 19.29
CA ASP A 38 8.91 10.81 19.67
C ASP A 38 10.18 10.04 20.02
N PRO A 39 11.37 10.44 19.52
CA PRO A 39 12.63 9.72 19.79
C PRO A 39 12.99 9.55 21.27
N PHE A 40 12.51 10.45 22.14
CA PHE A 40 12.82 10.45 23.57
C PHE A 40 11.66 9.94 24.44
N LEU A 41 10.42 10.17 24.00
CA LEU A 41 9.22 9.81 24.76
C LEU A 41 8.61 8.49 24.31
N GLY A 42 9.02 8.00 23.14
CA GLY A 42 8.44 6.82 22.52
C GLY A 42 7.05 7.11 21.96
N ARG A 43 6.12 6.19 22.17
CA ARG A 43 4.75 6.25 21.66
C ARG A 43 3.97 7.39 22.28
N CYS A 44 3.34 8.20 21.45
CA CYS A 44 2.50 9.32 21.81
C CYS A 44 1.13 9.20 21.15
N LEU A 45 0.08 9.56 21.88
CA LEU A 45 -1.29 9.60 21.39
C LEU A 45 -1.72 11.04 21.19
N VAL A 46 -2.21 11.35 19.99
CA VAL A 46 -2.76 12.66 19.67
C VAL A 46 -4.27 12.55 19.57
N GLY A 47 -4.98 13.51 20.11
CA GLY A 47 -6.42 13.55 20.05
C GLY A 47 -7.01 14.84 20.61
N ARG A 48 -8.33 14.95 20.51
CA ARG A 48 -9.08 16.05 21.05
C ARG A 48 -9.61 15.66 22.44
N VAL A 49 -9.48 16.57 23.39
CA VAL A 49 -10.15 16.47 24.68
C VAL A 49 -11.63 16.81 24.48
N GLU A 50 -12.50 15.84 24.66
CA GLU A 50 -13.94 15.99 24.44
C GLU A 50 -14.63 16.53 25.71
N GLN A 51 -14.11 16.19 26.90
CA GLN A 51 -14.66 16.62 28.17
C GLN A 51 -13.61 16.71 29.28
N GLY A 52 -13.88 17.55 30.25
CA GLY A 52 -13.12 17.67 31.50
C GLY A 52 -11.80 18.41 31.36
N ILE A 53 -11.02 18.31 32.42
CA ILE A 53 -9.70 18.93 32.57
C ILE A 53 -8.74 17.85 33.09
N ALA A 54 -7.49 17.86 32.66
CA ALA A 54 -6.47 17.00 33.20
C ALA A 54 -5.13 17.73 33.36
N ASP A 55 -4.37 17.31 34.38
CA ASP A 55 -3.04 17.79 34.66
C ASP A 55 -2.00 16.72 34.26
N VAL A 56 -0.75 17.15 34.05
CA VAL A 56 0.39 16.24 33.88
C VAL A 56 0.48 15.28 35.06
N ASN A 57 0.87 14.03 34.84
CA ASN A 57 0.90 12.92 35.79
C ASN A 57 -0.48 12.46 36.31
N ALA A 58 -1.59 12.97 35.79
CA ALA A 58 -2.92 12.43 36.10
C ALA A 58 -2.99 10.92 35.76
N SER A 59 -3.66 10.17 36.64
CA SER A 59 -3.97 8.76 36.39
C SER A 59 -5.08 8.64 35.34
N VAL A 60 -4.87 7.80 34.35
CA VAL A 60 -5.84 7.56 33.29
C VAL A 60 -5.93 6.08 32.97
N HIS A 61 -6.99 5.70 32.28
CA HIS A 61 -7.09 4.42 31.62
C HIS A 61 -7.46 4.58 30.14
N ALA A 62 -7.08 3.61 29.33
CA ALA A 62 -7.50 3.48 27.95
C ALA A 62 -8.68 2.51 27.86
N LEU A 63 -9.78 2.95 27.24
CA LEU A 63 -10.99 2.14 27.01
C LEU A 63 -11.12 1.87 25.51
N SER A 64 -11.34 0.59 25.17
CA SER A 64 -11.76 0.23 23.82
C SER A 64 -13.22 0.58 23.57
N LEU A 65 -13.66 0.57 22.31
CA LEU A 65 -15.06 0.70 21.92
C LEU A 65 -15.96 -0.34 22.57
N ASP A 66 -15.44 -1.54 22.86
CA ASP A 66 -16.15 -2.63 23.53
C ASP A 66 -16.20 -2.48 25.07
N LYS A 67 -15.88 -1.29 25.61
CA LYS A 67 -15.85 -0.97 27.02
C LYS A 67 -14.81 -1.78 27.84
N LYS A 68 -13.81 -2.35 27.20
CA LYS A 68 -12.72 -3.05 27.88
C LYS A 68 -11.61 -2.06 28.21
N ILE A 69 -11.11 -2.17 29.45
CA ILE A 69 -9.92 -1.45 29.86
C ILE A 69 -8.71 -2.13 29.20
N ILE A 70 -8.05 -1.44 28.29
CA ILE A 70 -6.85 -1.91 27.60
C ILE A 70 -5.63 -1.73 28.51
N GLU A 71 -5.49 -0.56 29.08
CA GLU A 71 -4.35 -0.17 29.87
C GLU A 71 -4.73 0.84 30.97
N LYS A 72 -4.03 0.80 32.10
CA LYS A 72 -4.08 1.81 33.15
C LYS A 72 -2.69 2.43 33.26
N GLY A 73 -2.62 3.75 33.25
CA GLY A 73 -1.34 4.45 33.24
C GLY A 73 -1.44 5.89 33.77
N ARG A 74 -0.43 6.68 33.48
CA ARG A 74 -0.38 8.11 33.78
C ARG A 74 0.07 8.87 32.54
N MET A 75 -0.47 10.06 32.35
CA MET A 75 -0.02 10.98 31.31
C MET A 75 1.30 11.65 31.76
N THR A 76 2.42 11.02 31.45
CA THR A 76 3.75 11.48 31.92
C THR A 76 4.15 12.81 31.30
N LYS A 77 3.69 13.12 30.11
CA LYS A 77 3.89 14.39 29.42
C LYS A 77 2.62 14.78 28.66
N LEU A 78 2.37 16.08 28.63
CA LEU A 78 1.28 16.72 27.89
C LEU A 78 1.88 17.77 26.97
N PHE A 79 1.42 17.79 25.72
CA PHE A 79 1.78 18.81 24.75
C PHE A 79 0.51 19.36 24.08
N ARG A 80 0.50 20.65 23.81
CA ARG A 80 -0.48 21.30 22.95
C ARG A 80 0.17 21.69 21.64
N PHE A 81 -0.59 21.73 20.56
CA PHE A 81 -0.10 22.16 19.27
C PHE A 81 -0.28 23.66 19.10
N GLU A 82 0.82 24.35 18.84
CA GLU A 82 0.79 25.74 18.35
C GLU A 82 1.38 25.76 16.95
N SER A 83 0.52 25.93 15.96
CA SER A 83 0.87 25.67 14.56
C SER A 83 1.40 24.22 14.40
N ASN A 84 2.62 24.03 13.94
CA ASN A 84 3.25 22.70 13.77
C ASN A 84 4.16 22.29 14.97
N ASN A 85 4.24 23.12 16.00
CA ASN A 85 5.12 22.85 17.14
C ASN A 85 4.36 22.22 18.32
N LYS A 86 4.96 21.22 18.95
CA LYS A 86 4.48 20.65 20.21
C LYS A 86 5.05 21.45 21.38
N ILE A 87 4.18 22.09 22.14
CA ILE A 87 4.57 22.90 23.31
C ILE A 87 4.16 22.13 24.56
N PRO A 88 5.09 21.85 25.50
CA PRO A 88 4.76 21.20 26.75
C PRO A 88 3.84 22.08 27.59
N VAL A 89 2.80 21.48 28.17
CA VAL A 89 1.83 22.14 29.03
C VAL A 89 1.60 21.31 30.30
N GLU A 90 1.23 21.98 31.40
CA GLU A 90 0.93 21.30 32.66
C GLU A 90 -0.53 20.89 32.79
N ARG A 91 -1.42 21.60 32.08
CA ARG A 91 -2.88 21.41 32.14
C ARG A 91 -3.51 21.53 30.77
N VAL A 92 -4.52 20.70 30.53
CA VAL A 92 -5.34 20.67 29.30
C VAL A 92 -6.82 20.60 29.67
N GLN A 93 -7.68 21.09 28.76
CA GLN A 93 -9.12 21.14 28.96
C GLN A 93 -9.90 20.73 27.71
N ALA A 94 -11.18 20.48 27.89
CA ALA A 94 -12.09 20.14 26.79
C ALA A 94 -12.03 21.21 25.68
N GLY A 95 -11.88 20.74 24.44
CA GLY A 95 -11.65 21.55 23.24
C GLY A 95 -10.19 21.58 22.78
N ASP A 96 -9.23 21.30 23.63
CA ASP A 96 -7.81 21.25 23.25
C ASP A 96 -7.51 20.04 22.37
N ILE A 97 -6.61 20.24 21.40
CA ILE A 97 -5.96 19.16 20.66
C ILE A 97 -4.59 18.94 21.30
N ILE A 98 -4.39 17.76 21.82
CA ILE A 98 -3.22 17.45 22.64
C ILE A 98 -2.48 16.19 22.17
N CYS A 99 -1.22 16.13 22.55
CA CYS A 99 -0.40 14.93 22.43
C CYS A 99 0.00 14.47 23.83
N ILE A 100 -0.25 13.21 24.14
CA ILE A 100 0.07 12.62 25.46
C ILE A 100 1.07 11.49 25.31
N ALA A 101 1.97 11.37 26.30
CA ALA A 101 2.90 10.25 26.43
C ALA A 101 2.67 9.54 27.77
N GLY A 102 3.04 8.24 27.83
CA GLY A 102 2.98 7.45 29.06
C GLY A 102 2.06 6.23 28.98
N LEU A 103 1.41 5.99 27.83
CA LEU A 103 0.63 4.80 27.55
C LEU A 103 1.32 3.96 26.47
N LYS A 104 1.35 2.63 26.65
CA LYS A 104 2.07 1.70 25.76
C LYS A 104 1.15 0.96 24.81
N ASP A 105 0.01 0.49 25.31
CA ASP A 105 -0.88 -0.42 24.59
C ASP A 105 -2.08 0.31 23.94
N ALA A 106 -2.40 1.51 24.45
CA ALA A 106 -3.48 2.35 23.94
C ALA A 106 -3.24 2.74 22.47
N SER A 107 -4.31 2.80 21.66
CA SER A 107 -4.24 3.00 20.23
C SER A 107 -5.24 4.05 19.72
N VAL A 108 -5.26 4.26 18.42
CA VAL A 108 -6.26 5.09 17.76
C VAL A 108 -7.65 4.49 17.94
N SER A 109 -8.66 5.34 18.08
CA SER A 109 -10.05 5.01 18.43
C SER A 109 -10.28 4.64 19.89
N ASP A 110 -9.24 4.51 20.71
CA ASP A 110 -9.40 4.31 22.14
C ASP A 110 -9.73 5.64 22.84
N THR A 111 -10.49 5.53 23.92
CA THR A 111 -10.79 6.64 24.81
C THR A 111 -9.79 6.67 25.97
N ILE A 112 -9.03 7.73 26.06
CA ILE A 112 -8.13 7.97 27.20
C ILE A 112 -8.88 8.85 28.19
N SER A 113 -9.12 8.35 29.40
CA SER A 113 -9.98 9.04 30.33
C SER A 113 -9.59 8.86 31.79
N ASP A 114 -10.17 9.72 32.63
CA ASP A 114 -10.15 9.54 34.08
C ASP A 114 -10.71 8.15 34.45
N PRO A 115 -10.17 7.46 35.46
CA PRO A 115 -10.62 6.13 35.88
C PRO A 115 -12.11 6.02 36.24
N SER A 116 -12.79 7.11 36.52
CA SER A 116 -14.23 7.14 36.80
C SER A 116 -15.10 7.02 35.53
N VAL A 117 -14.56 7.26 34.34
CA VAL A 117 -15.26 7.17 33.07
C VAL A 117 -15.28 5.72 32.61
N MET A 118 -16.45 5.11 32.49
CA MET A 118 -16.63 3.71 32.07
C MET A 118 -17.24 3.59 30.67
N GLU A 119 -17.71 4.68 30.09
CA GLU A 119 -18.30 4.72 28.76
C GLU A 119 -17.29 5.34 27.77
N PRO A 120 -16.88 4.60 26.72
CA PRO A 120 -15.98 5.14 25.71
C PRO A 120 -16.66 6.24 24.89
N LEU A 121 -15.86 7.17 24.39
CA LEU A 121 -16.31 8.17 23.43
C LEU A 121 -16.69 7.50 22.12
N LYS A 122 -17.63 8.10 21.41
CA LYS A 122 -18.05 7.60 20.10
C LYS A 122 -16.91 7.76 19.08
N SER A 123 -16.49 6.66 18.48
CA SER A 123 -15.51 6.67 17.40
C SER A 123 -15.90 5.64 16.33
N THR A 124 -15.29 5.78 15.16
CA THR A 124 -15.44 4.80 14.09
C THR A 124 -14.36 3.73 14.25
N PRO A 125 -14.72 2.44 14.25
CA PRO A 125 -13.72 1.37 14.31
C PRO A 125 -12.78 1.46 13.10
N ILE A 126 -11.52 1.11 13.33
CA ILE A 126 -10.50 1.06 12.30
C ILE A 126 -10.61 -0.26 11.56
N ASP A 127 -10.71 -0.21 10.23
CA ASP A 127 -10.75 -1.41 9.41
C ASP A 127 -9.45 -2.22 9.58
N PRO A 128 -9.56 -3.54 9.74
CA PRO A 128 -8.39 -4.40 9.85
C PRO A 128 -7.62 -4.47 8.52
N PRO A 129 -6.33 -4.84 8.55
CA PRO A 129 -5.60 -5.16 7.34
C PRO A 129 -6.29 -6.28 6.56
N THR A 130 -6.47 -6.08 5.26
CA THR A 130 -7.11 -7.05 4.36
C THR A 130 -6.14 -7.72 3.41
N MET A 131 -4.96 -7.13 3.23
CA MET A 131 -3.91 -7.62 2.33
C MET A 131 -2.57 -7.69 3.06
N SER A 132 -1.70 -8.60 2.62
CA SER A 132 -0.33 -8.68 3.06
C SER A 132 0.64 -8.81 1.89
N ILE A 133 1.87 -8.38 2.11
CA ILE A 133 3.04 -8.61 1.25
C ILE A 133 4.17 -9.17 2.07
N THR A 134 5.03 -9.94 1.43
CA THR A 134 6.29 -10.38 2.06
C THR A 134 7.42 -9.50 1.56
N ILE A 135 8.17 -8.90 2.47
CA ILE A 135 9.39 -8.15 2.18
C ILE A 135 10.58 -8.98 2.66
N THR A 136 11.58 -9.13 1.81
CA THR A 136 12.82 -9.85 2.11
C THR A 136 14.03 -9.04 1.70
N VAL A 137 15.21 -9.43 2.18
CA VAL A 137 16.48 -8.88 1.71
C VAL A 137 16.59 -9.09 0.19
N ASN A 138 17.17 -8.11 -0.50
CA ASN A 138 17.50 -8.26 -1.91
C ASN A 138 18.66 -9.26 -2.09
N THR A 139 18.38 -10.40 -2.71
CA THR A 139 19.35 -11.48 -2.98
C THR A 139 19.73 -11.54 -4.47
N SER A 140 19.45 -10.48 -5.25
CA SER A 140 19.81 -10.44 -6.66
C SER A 140 21.33 -10.28 -6.84
N PRO A 141 21.89 -10.68 -8.00
CA PRO A 141 23.31 -10.45 -8.32
C PRO A 141 23.70 -8.96 -8.37
N LEU A 142 22.73 -8.05 -8.40
CA LEU A 142 22.95 -6.60 -8.40
C LEU A 142 22.67 -5.95 -7.02
N ALA A 143 22.46 -6.75 -5.98
CA ALA A 143 22.21 -6.26 -4.63
C ALA A 143 23.38 -5.42 -4.09
N GLY A 144 23.09 -4.32 -3.40
CA GLY A 144 24.07 -3.42 -2.79
C GLY A 144 24.73 -2.45 -3.76
N LEU A 145 24.32 -2.41 -5.03
CA LEU A 145 24.89 -1.48 -6.01
C LEU A 145 24.20 -0.10 -6.01
N ASP A 146 22.97 -0.04 -5.57
CA ASP A 146 22.14 1.18 -5.66
C ASP A 146 21.80 1.76 -4.28
N GLY A 147 21.58 0.92 -3.27
CA GLY A 147 21.16 1.31 -1.94
C GLY A 147 22.25 1.14 -0.88
N THR A 148 22.05 1.80 0.25
CA THR A 148 22.93 1.74 1.43
C THR A 148 22.34 0.90 2.57
N LYS A 149 21.01 0.73 2.57
CA LYS A 149 20.27 -0.01 3.61
C LYS A 149 19.82 -1.37 3.03
N VAL A 150 20.70 -2.35 3.17
CA VAL A 150 20.56 -3.65 2.48
C VAL A 150 20.44 -4.85 3.44
N THR A 151 20.51 -4.62 4.77
CA THR A 151 20.51 -5.72 5.74
C THR A 151 19.12 -6.03 6.27
N SER A 152 18.90 -7.28 6.63
CA SER A 152 17.67 -7.75 7.27
C SER A 152 17.31 -6.95 8.52
N THR A 153 18.30 -6.65 9.36
CA THR A 153 18.11 -5.87 10.59
C THR A 153 17.60 -4.46 10.31
N MET A 154 18.14 -3.76 9.31
CA MET A 154 17.68 -2.42 8.94
C MET A 154 16.25 -2.43 8.42
N ILE A 155 15.93 -3.40 7.54
CA ILE A 155 14.58 -3.57 6.99
C ILE A 155 13.60 -3.88 8.12
N ARG A 156 13.96 -4.82 9.01
CA ARG A 156 13.14 -5.19 10.16
C ARG A 156 12.82 -3.99 11.04
N GLN A 157 13.83 -3.24 11.45
CA GLN A 157 13.65 -2.08 12.33
C GLN A 157 12.72 -1.06 11.68
N ARG A 158 12.95 -0.72 10.43
CA ARG A 158 12.11 0.26 9.72
C ARG A 158 10.64 -0.17 9.60
N LEU A 159 10.41 -1.47 9.36
CA LEU A 159 9.06 -2.02 9.28
C LEU A 159 8.37 -2.07 10.65
N MET A 160 9.11 -2.32 11.72
CA MET A 160 8.59 -2.24 13.09
C MET A 160 8.22 -0.81 13.45
N ASP A 161 9.09 0.16 13.17
CA ASP A 161 8.82 1.59 13.43
C ASP A 161 7.56 2.07 12.67
N GLU A 162 7.35 1.58 11.44
CA GLU A 162 6.13 1.86 10.70
C GLU A 162 4.89 1.25 11.37
N ALA A 163 4.95 0.00 11.79
CA ALA A 163 3.83 -0.67 12.45
C ALA A 163 3.50 -0.07 13.83
N GLU A 164 4.50 0.47 14.54
CA GLU A 164 4.30 1.17 15.81
C GLU A 164 3.60 2.53 15.63
N SER A 165 3.87 3.22 14.53
CA SER A 165 3.30 4.55 14.26
C SER A 165 2.03 4.53 13.43
N ASN A 166 1.76 3.45 12.71
CA ASN A 166 0.66 3.33 11.75
C ASN A 166 -0.23 2.13 12.07
N VAL A 167 -1.36 2.37 12.72
CA VAL A 167 -2.33 1.34 13.14
C VAL A 167 -2.94 0.54 12.00
N ALA A 168 -2.83 1.03 10.77
CA ALA A 168 -3.33 0.33 9.58
C ALA A 168 -2.30 -0.65 8.99
N ILE A 169 -1.09 -0.69 9.54
CA ILE A 169 -0.01 -1.59 9.15
C ILE A 169 0.21 -2.60 10.26
N THR A 170 0.31 -3.87 9.90
CA THR A 170 0.73 -4.93 10.81
C THR A 170 2.06 -5.52 10.36
N PHE A 171 2.89 -5.84 11.32
CA PHE A 171 4.19 -6.48 11.10
C PHE A 171 4.20 -7.87 11.74
N MET A 172 4.61 -8.87 10.97
CA MET A 172 4.87 -10.22 11.46
C MET A 172 6.19 -10.71 10.92
N GLU A 173 7.01 -11.26 11.82
CA GLU A 173 8.27 -11.91 11.45
C GLU A 173 8.00 -13.38 11.13
N ASN A 174 8.38 -13.83 9.94
CA ASN A 174 8.24 -15.22 9.56
C ASN A 174 9.30 -16.08 10.26
N SER A 175 9.11 -17.39 10.30
CA SER A 175 10.05 -18.36 10.87
C SER A 175 11.47 -18.24 10.28
N ASN A 176 11.59 -17.76 9.05
CA ASN A 176 12.84 -17.33 8.45
C ASN A 176 13.07 -15.85 8.77
N LYS A 177 14.04 -15.56 9.64
CA LYS A 177 14.38 -14.22 10.17
C LYS A 177 14.69 -13.15 9.10
N ASP A 178 14.82 -13.51 7.84
CA ASP A 178 15.08 -12.61 6.71
C ASP A 178 13.83 -12.30 5.88
N SER A 179 12.65 -12.68 6.38
CA SER A 179 11.37 -12.54 5.68
C SER A 179 10.32 -11.95 6.62
N PHE A 180 9.74 -10.83 6.22
CA PHE A 180 8.80 -10.05 7.00
C PHE A 180 7.46 -9.96 6.26
N GLU A 181 6.38 -10.28 6.94
CA GLU A 181 5.04 -10.11 6.41
C GLU A 181 4.45 -8.80 6.91
N ILE A 182 4.02 -7.99 5.99
CA ILE A 182 3.43 -6.66 6.25
C ILE A 182 1.98 -6.70 5.78
N GLY A 183 1.07 -6.52 6.72
CA GLY A 183 -0.35 -6.35 6.43
C GLY A 183 -0.73 -4.89 6.26
N GLY A 184 -1.66 -4.62 5.36
CA GLY A 184 -2.23 -3.29 5.10
C GLY A 184 -3.65 -3.37 4.57
N ARG A 185 -4.32 -2.23 4.48
CA ARG A 185 -5.71 -2.15 4.00
C ARG A 185 -5.86 -2.30 2.49
N GLY A 186 -4.77 -2.16 1.74
CA GLY A 186 -4.80 -2.28 0.28
C GLY A 186 -3.45 -2.06 -0.38
N GLU A 187 -3.41 -2.34 -1.68
CA GLU A 187 -2.18 -2.27 -2.49
C GLU A 187 -1.54 -0.88 -2.53
N LEU A 188 -2.35 0.19 -2.51
CA LEU A 188 -1.84 1.56 -2.54
C LEU A 188 -1.05 1.88 -1.26
N GLN A 189 -1.58 1.53 -0.09
CA GLN A 189 -0.90 1.76 1.19
C GLN A 189 0.44 1.01 1.24
N LEU A 190 0.44 -0.25 0.84
CA LEU A 190 1.65 -1.07 0.77
C LEU A 190 2.65 -0.51 -0.26
N GLY A 191 2.15 -0.02 -1.40
CA GLY A 191 2.96 0.64 -2.42
C GLY A 191 3.62 1.93 -1.92
N VAL A 192 2.90 2.77 -1.17
CA VAL A 192 3.44 3.98 -0.55
C VAL A 192 4.54 3.65 0.46
N LEU A 193 4.35 2.63 1.29
CA LEU A 193 5.40 2.17 2.23
C LEU A 193 6.67 1.74 1.48
N ILE A 194 6.53 0.90 0.45
CA ILE A 194 7.67 0.43 -0.36
C ILE A 194 8.38 1.62 -1.03
N GLU A 195 7.65 2.56 -1.62
CA GLU A 195 8.23 3.73 -2.28
C GLU A 195 8.94 4.66 -1.27
N THR A 196 8.38 4.82 -0.07
CA THR A 196 9.02 5.59 1.01
C THR A 196 10.35 4.94 1.43
N MET A 197 10.36 3.64 1.69
CA MET A 197 11.57 2.90 2.01
C MET A 197 12.60 2.96 0.87
N ARG A 198 12.15 2.86 -0.38
CA ARG A 198 13.00 3.02 -1.57
C ARG A 198 13.71 4.37 -1.57
N ARG A 199 13.00 5.47 -1.29
CA ARG A 199 13.55 6.83 -1.19
C ARG A 199 14.48 7.01 0.01
N GLU A 200 14.25 6.28 1.09
CA GLU A 200 15.13 6.24 2.25
C GLU A 200 16.45 5.47 2.01
N GLY A 201 16.63 4.87 0.83
CA GLY A 201 17.85 4.16 0.45
C GLY A 201 17.85 2.66 0.70
N PHE A 202 16.69 2.05 0.95
CA PHE A 202 16.57 0.60 1.12
C PHE A 202 16.61 -0.15 -0.20
N GLU A 203 17.23 -1.34 -0.17
CA GLU A 203 17.05 -2.37 -1.18
C GLU A 203 16.31 -3.56 -0.59
N MET A 204 15.30 -4.05 -1.32
CA MET A 204 14.47 -5.16 -0.86
C MET A 204 13.89 -5.95 -2.01
N SER A 205 13.43 -7.16 -1.73
CA SER A 205 12.59 -7.95 -2.63
C SER A 205 11.17 -8.02 -2.06
N VAL A 206 10.18 -7.80 -2.91
CA VAL A 206 8.77 -7.74 -2.54
C VAL A 206 8.01 -8.84 -3.26
N SER A 207 7.16 -9.57 -2.54
CA SER A 207 6.28 -10.59 -3.11
C SER A 207 5.00 -9.98 -3.68
N ARG A 208 4.25 -10.80 -4.43
CA ARG A 208 2.88 -10.49 -4.82
C ARG A 208 2.01 -10.23 -3.58
N PRO A 209 1.12 -9.21 -3.59
CA PRO A 209 0.13 -9.02 -2.56
C PRO A 209 -0.82 -10.22 -2.47
N ARG A 210 -1.14 -10.61 -1.25
CA ARG A 210 -2.11 -11.65 -0.94
C ARG A 210 -3.17 -11.09 -0.01
N VAL A 211 -4.41 -11.53 -0.16
CA VAL A 211 -5.44 -11.20 0.82
C VAL A 211 -5.26 -12.05 2.08
N ILE A 212 -5.59 -11.46 3.21
CA ILE A 212 -5.57 -12.15 4.50
C ILE A 212 -6.86 -12.92 4.61
N TYR A 213 -6.77 -14.26 4.65
CA TYR A 213 -7.91 -15.14 4.84
C TYR A 213 -8.21 -15.31 6.33
N LYS A 214 -9.46 -15.60 6.64
CA LYS A 214 -9.90 -16.05 7.96
C LYS A 214 -10.58 -17.41 7.83
N GLU A 215 -10.81 -18.07 8.94
CA GLU A 215 -11.61 -19.29 9.01
C GLU A 215 -12.81 -19.02 9.92
N ASP A 216 -13.98 -19.55 9.56
CA ASP A 216 -15.14 -19.54 10.42
C ASP A 216 -15.09 -20.69 11.45
N ASP A 217 -16.06 -20.73 12.35
CA ASP A 217 -16.16 -21.77 13.39
C ASP A 217 -16.36 -23.19 12.81
N GLN A 218 -16.67 -23.29 11.52
CA GLN A 218 -16.85 -24.57 10.80
C GLN A 218 -15.59 -24.96 9.98
N GLY A 219 -14.54 -24.14 10.01
CA GLY A 219 -13.31 -24.35 9.25
C GLY A 219 -13.40 -23.94 7.77
N ASN A 220 -14.45 -23.21 7.38
CA ASN A 220 -14.56 -22.69 6.01
C ASN A 220 -13.65 -21.47 5.84
N LYS A 221 -12.99 -21.40 4.71
CA LYS A 221 -12.12 -20.28 4.34
C LYS A 221 -12.96 -19.06 3.98
N LEU A 222 -12.71 -17.96 4.68
CA LEU A 222 -13.31 -16.65 4.44
C LEU A 222 -12.31 -15.71 3.77
N GLU A 223 -12.80 -14.88 2.84
CA GLU A 223 -12.02 -13.83 2.17
C GLU A 223 -12.62 -12.44 2.41
N PRO A 224 -11.79 -11.38 2.43
CA PRO A 224 -12.28 -10.02 2.60
C PRO A 224 -13.04 -9.56 1.36
N MET A 225 -14.20 -8.95 1.59
CA MET A 225 -15.09 -8.35 0.59
C MET A 225 -15.07 -6.83 0.72
N GLU A 226 -15.12 -6.15 -0.41
CA GLU A 226 -15.19 -4.70 -0.48
C GLU A 226 -16.45 -4.26 -1.21
N ASP A 227 -17.08 -3.20 -0.72
CA ASP A 227 -18.11 -2.47 -1.44
C ASP A 227 -17.42 -1.43 -2.33
N VAL A 228 -17.67 -1.52 -3.62
CA VAL A 228 -17.03 -0.71 -4.65
C VAL A 228 -18.08 0.17 -5.31
N THR A 229 -17.87 1.48 -5.26
CA THR A 229 -18.71 2.47 -5.97
C THR A 229 -17.92 3.01 -7.14
N ILE A 230 -18.48 2.87 -8.33
CA ILE A 230 -17.87 3.29 -9.59
C ILE A 230 -18.75 4.33 -10.27
N ASP A 231 -18.18 5.49 -10.54
CA ASP A 231 -18.80 6.53 -11.36
C ASP A 231 -18.08 6.60 -12.71
N VAL A 232 -18.79 6.30 -13.79
CA VAL A 232 -18.23 6.28 -15.16
C VAL A 232 -19.18 6.94 -16.15
N ASP A 233 -18.64 7.42 -17.26
CA ASP A 233 -19.43 7.83 -18.40
C ASP A 233 -20.18 6.63 -18.98
N GLU A 234 -21.41 6.84 -19.45
CA GLU A 234 -22.31 5.76 -19.89
C GLU A 234 -21.66 4.83 -20.94
N GLU A 235 -20.83 5.37 -21.82
CA GLU A 235 -20.11 4.60 -22.85
C GLU A 235 -19.21 3.49 -22.27
N PHE A 236 -18.67 3.67 -21.04
CA PHE A 236 -17.76 2.70 -20.39
C PHE A 236 -18.49 1.73 -19.46
N SER A 237 -19.78 1.96 -19.14
CA SER A 237 -20.51 1.19 -18.13
C SER A 237 -20.53 -0.31 -18.44
N SER A 238 -20.86 -0.70 -19.67
CA SER A 238 -20.91 -2.10 -20.09
C SER A 238 -19.55 -2.79 -19.97
N SER A 239 -18.46 -2.11 -20.37
CA SER A 239 -17.12 -2.68 -20.31
C SER A 239 -16.63 -2.83 -18.85
N VAL A 240 -17.00 -1.90 -17.97
CA VAL A 240 -16.72 -1.95 -16.54
C VAL A 240 -17.47 -3.11 -15.90
N ILE A 241 -18.76 -3.28 -16.16
CA ILE A 241 -19.58 -4.39 -15.66
C ILE A 241 -18.96 -5.74 -16.08
N ASP A 242 -18.56 -5.88 -17.32
CA ASP A 242 -17.90 -7.09 -17.83
C ASP A 242 -16.57 -7.38 -17.10
N SER A 243 -15.79 -6.33 -16.85
CA SER A 243 -14.54 -6.42 -16.12
C SER A 243 -14.76 -6.83 -14.67
N MET A 244 -15.79 -6.31 -14.02
CA MET A 244 -16.15 -6.63 -12.63
C MET A 244 -16.71 -8.04 -12.49
N ASN A 245 -17.54 -8.50 -13.45
CA ASN A 245 -18.06 -9.87 -13.48
C ASN A 245 -16.94 -10.91 -13.57
N LYS A 246 -15.91 -10.67 -14.38
CA LYS A 246 -14.71 -11.52 -14.45
C LYS A 246 -13.96 -11.59 -13.12
N ARG A 247 -14.14 -10.60 -12.25
CA ARG A 247 -13.58 -10.51 -10.89
C ARG A 247 -14.54 -11.02 -9.81
N LYS A 248 -15.61 -11.73 -10.22
CA LYS A 248 -16.63 -12.29 -9.33
C LYS A 248 -17.32 -11.24 -8.45
N ALA A 249 -17.43 -10.02 -8.99
CA ALA A 249 -18.22 -8.98 -8.40
C ALA A 249 -19.71 -9.31 -8.46
N GLU A 250 -20.42 -8.96 -7.43
CA GLU A 250 -21.88 -8.95 -7.35
C GLU A 250 -22.37 -7.52 -7.51
N MET A 251 -23.15 -7.24 -8.53
CA MET A 251 -23.72 -5.91 -8.73
C MET A 251 -24.88 -5.70 -7.75
N LEU A 252 -24.74 -4.66 -6.91
CA LEU A 252 -25.74 -4.33 -5.89
C LEU A 252 -26.76 -3.32 -6.39
N ASP A 253 -26.31 -2.32 -7.15
CA ASP A 253 -27.18 -1.25 -7.64
C ASP A 253 -26.54 -0.56 -8.84
N MET A 254 -27.40 0.06 -9.68
CA MET A 254 -26.99 0.88 -10.82
C MET A 254 -27.94 2.05 -10.99
N LYS A 255 -27.41 3.28 -10.96
CA LYS A 255 -28.18 4.51 -11.02
C LYS A 255 -27.58 5.49 -12.02
N ASN A 256 -28.44 6.26 -12.66
CA ASN A 256 -27.99 7.43 -13.41
C ASN A 256 -27.53 8.50 -12.39
N ALA A 257 -26.29 8.98 -12.52
CA ALA A 257 -25.69 10.00 -11.65
C ALA A 257 -25.81 11.43 -12.22
N GLY A 258 -26.56 11.60 -13.33
CA GLY A 258 -26.69 12.87 -14.07
C GLY A 258 -25.51 13.14 -15.02
N ALA A 259 -25.71 14.06 -15.97
CA ALA A 259 -24.68 14.47 -16.93
C ALA A 259 -23.97 13.30 -17.64
N ASP A 260 -24.73 12.37 -18.19
CA ASP A 260 -24.25 11.17 -18.91
C ASP A 260 -23.33 10.25 -18.08
N LYS A 261 -23.43 10.32 -16.73
CA LYS A 261 -22.69 9.44 -15.83
C LYS A 261 -23.57 8.39 -15.18
N THR A 262 -23.02 7.19 -15.06
CA THR A 262 -23.65 6.06 -14.39
C THR A 262 -22.85 5.72 -13.12
N ARG A 263 -23.56 5.63 -11.99
CA ARG A 263 -23.03 5.09 -10.73
C ARG A 263 -23.41 3.64 -10.60
N ILE A 264 -22.40 2.77 -10.42
CA ILE A 264 -22.57 1.33 -10.27
C ILE A 264 -21.96 0.91 -8.94
N MET A 265 -22.69 0.12 -8.18
CA MET A 265 -22.24 -0.40 -6.89
C MET A 265 -22.05 -1.91 -6.98
N PHE A 266 -20.91 -2.38 -6.52
CA PHE A 266 -20.56 -3.79 -6.51
C PHE A 266 -20.07 -4.22 -5.13
N ARG A 267 -20.27 -5.52 -4.81
CA ARG A 267 -19.55 -6.22 -3.76
C ARG A 267 -18.56 -7.19 -4.38
N VAL A 268 -17.27 -7.04 -4.07
CA VAL A 268 -16.19 -7.70 -4.77
C VAL A 268 -15.20 -8.30 -3.77
N PRO A 269 -14.69 -9.53 -4.00
CA PRO A 269 -13.55 -10.03 -3.24
C PRO A 269 -12.32 -9.14 -3.43
N SER A 270 -11.68 -8.71 -2.32
CA SER A 270 -10.52 -7.79 -2.35
C SER A 270 -9.39 -8.27 -3.28
N ARG A 271 -9.16 -9.60 -3.36
CA ARG A 271 -8.16 -10.17 -4.29
C ARG A 271 -8.49 -9.94 -5.78
N GLY A 272 -9.77 -9.77 -6.12
CA GLY A 272 -10.20 -9.43 -7.48
C GLY A 272 -9.87 -7.98 -7.89
N LEU A 273 -9.64 -7.12 -6.90
CA LEU A 273 -9.34 -5.71 -7.09
C LEU A 273 -7.83 -5.41 -7.20
N ILE A 274 -6.97 -6.40 -6.90
CA ILE A 274 -5.52 -6.23 -7.05
C ILE A 274 -5.18 -5.86 -8.50
N GLY A 275 -4.53 -4.71 -8.68
CA GLY A 275 -4.16 -4.15 -9.99
C GLY A 275 -5.34 -3.59 -10.81
N TYR A 276 -6.57 -3.64 -10.31
CA TYR A 276 -7.73 -3.17 -11.08
C TYR A 276 -7.74 -1.66 -11.27
N GLN A 277 -7.27 -0.88 -10.31
CA GLN A 277 -7.23 0.58 -10.40
C GLN A 277 -6.57 1.09 -11.68
N SER A 278 -5.40 0.55 -12.02
CA SER A 278 -4.67 0.94 -13.23
C SER A 278 -5.39 0.50 -14.51
N ALA A 279 -5.97 -0.71 -14.51
CA ALA A 279 -6.74 -1.21 -15.63
C ALA A 279 -8.02 -0.37 -15.85
N PHE A 280 -8.70 -0.03 -14.75
CA PHE A 280 -9.91 0.80 -14.75
C PHE A 280 -9.65 2.21 -15.31
N LEU A 281 -8.59 2.88 -14.87
CA LEU A 281 -8.23 4.20 -15.41
C LEU A 281 -7.92 4.15 -16.91
N THR A 282 -7.25 3.09 -17.38
CA THR A 282 -7.00 2.90 -18.81
C THR A 282 -8.31 2.65 -19.56
N GLN A 283 -9.19 1.80 -19.03
CA GLN A 283 -10.48 1.43 -19.63
C GLN A 283 -11.43 2.62 -19.74
N THR A 284 -11.41 3.52 -18.77
CA THR A 284 -12.25 4.73 -18.71
C THR A 284 -11.56 5.98 -19.22
N LYS A 285 -10.41 5.85 -19.89
CA LYS A 285 -9.60 6.98 -20.39
C LYS A 285 -9.28 8.03 -19.32
N GLY A 286 -9.24 7.60 -18.04
CA GLY A 286 -8.95 8.46 -16.87
C GLY A 286 -10.15 9.25 -16.32
N THR A 287 -11.36 9.14 -16.90
CA THR A 287 -12.55 9.89 -16.47
C THR A 287 -13.34 9.22 -15.36
N GLY A 288 -13.14 7.90 -15.18
CA GLY A 288 -13.84 7.11 -14.16
C GLY A 288 -13.34 7.36 -12.76
N VAL A 289 -14.24 7.30 -11.78
CA VAL A 289 -13.94 7.36 -10.35
C VAL A 289 -14.28 6.03 -9.72
N LEU A 290 -13.36 5.48 -8.95
CA LEU A 290 -13.53 4.21 -8.25
C LEU A 290 -13.23 4.42 -6.77
N ASN A 291 -14.22 4.19 -5.92
CA ASN A 291 -14.10 4.18 -4.47
C ASN A 291 -14.35 2.77 -3.95
N ARG A 292 -13.57 2.34 -2.96
CA ARG A 292 -13.73 1.02 -2.34
C ARG A 292 -13.59 1.12 -0.83
N ILE A 293 -14.43 0.37 -0.13
CA ILE A 293 -14.48 0.33 1.34
C ILE A 293 -14.60 -1.13 1.75
N PHE A 294 -13.85 -1.53 2.78
CA PHE A 294 -14.00 -2.86 3.38
C PHE A 294 -15.43 -3.06 3.87
N HIS A 295 -16.02 -4.22 3.57
CA HIS A 295 -17.36 -4.57 3.99
C HIS A 295 -17.38 -5.65 5.06
N SER A 296 -16.89 -6.85 4.74
CA SER A 296 -16.96 -8.02 5.61
C SER A 296 -15.98 -9.11 5.17
N TYR A 297 -15.94 -10.20 5.92
CA TYR A 297 -15.39 -11.46 5.48
C TYR A 297 -16.52 -12.39 5.06
N ASP A 298 -16.40 -12.99 3.86
CA ASP A 298 -17.39 -13.88 3.27
C ASP A 298 -16.74 -15.14 2.71
N LEU A 299 -17.53 -16.16 2.42
CA LEU A 299 -17.06 -17.44 1.89
C LEU A 299 -16.22 -17.23 0.61
N HIS A 300 -15.12 -17.94 0.53
CA HIS A 300 -14.18 -17.85 -0.59
C HIS A 300 -14.85 -18.20 -1.93
N LYS A 301 -14.90 -17.25 -2.86
CA LYS A 301 -15.59 -17.36 -4.18
C LYS A 301 -14.82 -18.18 -5.25
N GLY A 302 -13.90 -19.07 -4.83
CA GLY A 302 -13.14 -19.94 -5.75
C GLY A 302 -12.02 -19.17 -6.50
N GLN A 303 -11.37 -19.81 -7.46
CA GLN A 303 -10.20 -19.24 -8.14
C GLN A 303 -10.56 -18.14 -9.14
N PHE A 304 -9.66 -17.17 -9.33
CA PHE A 304 -9.68 -16.18 -10.41
C PHE A 304 -8.77 -16.62 -11.55
N ALA A 305 -9.12 -16.21 -12.76
CA ALA A 305 -8.17 -16.28 -13.86
C ALA A 305 -7.05 -15.24 -13.59
N GLY A 306 -5.85 -15.72 -13.23
CA GLY A 306 -4.65 -14.88 -13.10
C GLY A 306 -4.14 -14.39 -14.47
N ARG A 307 -2.97 -13.75 -14.48
CA ARG A 307 -2.25 -13.42 -15.72
C ARG A 307 -2.06 -14.70 -16.54
N ARG A 308 -2.62 -14.74 -17.74
CA ARG A 308 -2.53 -15.91 -18.64
C ARG A 308 -1.18 -16.00 -19.34
N THR A 309 -0.56 -14.85 -19.62
CA THR A 309 0.72 -14.76 -20.31
C THR A 309 1.90 -15.19 -19.44
N GLY A 310 2.91 -15.81 -20.08
CA GLY A 310 4.21 -16.08 -19.47
C GLY A 310 5.12 -14.87 -19.50
N VAL A 311 6.38 -15.05 -19.14
CA VAL A 311 7.42 -14.01 -19.15
C VAL A 311 8.66 -14.45 -19.91
N LEU A 312 9.40 -13.46 -20.42
CA LEU A 312 10.72 -13.65 -21.01
C LEU A 312 11.76 -13.48 -19.90
N ILE A 313 12.60 -14.51 -19.69
CA ILE A 313 13.55 -14.60 -18.58
C ILE A 313 14.97 -14.59 -19.13
N ALA A 314 15.83 -13.71 -18.61
CA ALA A 314 17.24 -13.68 -18.99
C ALA A 314 17.98 -14.94 -18.51
N THR A 315 18.77 -15.56 -19.38
CA THR A 315 19.56 -16.78 -19.07
C THR A 315 20.94 -16.48 -18.52
N GLU A 316 21.45 -15.28 -18.75
CA GLU A 316 22.84 -14.92 -18.43
C GLU A 316 22.91 -13.51 -17.80
N THR A 317 24.01 -13.25 -17.11
CA THR A 317 24.31 -11.96 -16.49
C THR A 317 25.19 -11.14 -17.43
N GLY A 318 24.82 -9.88 -17.68
CA GLY A 318 25.58 -8.97 -18.57
C GLY A 318 24.80 -7.72 -18.93
N ILE A 319 25.08 -7.19 -20.12
CA ILE A 319 24.45 -5.99 -20.66
C ILE A 319 23.63 -6.36 -21.89
N SER A 320 22.36 -5.99 -21.92
CA SER A 320 21.45 -6.25 -23.05
C SER A 320 21.91 -5.53 -24.32
N VAL A 321 21.81 -6.19 -25.47
CA VAL A 321 22.18 -5.61 -26.77
C VAL A 321 20.94 -5.40 -27.64
N ALA A 322 20.93 -4.31 -28.42
CA ALA A 322 19.82 -3.93 -29.28
C ALA A 322 19.40 -5.05 -30.26
N PHE A 323 20.38 -5.73 -30.85
CA PHE A 323 20.11 -6.82 -31.82
C PHE A 323 19.39 -8.01 -31.20
N ALA A 324 19.72 -8.39 -29.96
CA ALA A 324 19.03 -9.47 -29.27
C ALA A 324 17.57 -9.06 -28.93
N LEU A 325 17.37 -7.84 -28.41
CA LEU A 325 16.04 -7.33 -28.10
C LEU A 325 15.17 -7.23 -29.34
N TRP A 326 15.72 -6.78 -30.46
CA TRP A 326 15.04 -6.73 -31.75
C TRP A 326 14.51 -8.11 -32.21
N LYS A 327 15.32 -9.17 -32.07
CA LYS A 327 14.88 -10.53 -32.39
C LYS A 327 13.83 -11.09 -31.43
N LEU A 328 13.76 -10.57 -30.21
CA LEU A 328 12.86 -11.06 -29.19
C LEU A 328 11.53 -10.29 -29.11
N GLN A 329 11.44 -9.09 -29.72
CA GLN A 329 10.20 -8.28 -29.67
C GLN A 329 8.99 -8.97 -30.32
N ASP A 330 9.19 -9.91 -31.22
CA ASP A 330 8.10 -10.75 -31.81
C ASP A 330 7.53 -11.74 -30.78
N ARG A 331 8.23 -11.99 -29.66
CA ARG A 331 7.79 -12.85 -28.57
C ARG A 331 6.91 -12.12 -27.56
N GLY A 332 6.92 -10.78 -27.58
CA GLY A 332 6.12 -9.92 -26.75
C GLY A 332 6.83 -8.64 -26.33
N PRO A 333 6.12 -7.74 -25.65
CA PRO A 333 6.67 -6.44 -25.24
C PRO A 333 7.81 -6.60 -24.23
N MET A 334 8.91 -5.86 -24.48
CA MET A 334 10.05 -5.81 -23.57
C MET A 334 9.79 -4.84 -22.42
N PHE A 335 10.46 -5.06 -21.26
CA PHE A 335 10.44 -4.17 -20.10
C PHE A 335 11.74 -3.36 -19.95
N ILE A 336 12.78 -3.73 -20.70
CA ILE A 336 14.12 -3.16 -20.63
C ILE A 336 14.54 -2.49 -21.93
N ASP A 337 15.37 -1.46 -21.81
CA ASP A 337 16.05 -0.81 -22.91
C ASP A 337 17.34 -1.57 -23.29
N PRO A 338 17.92 -1.34 -24.50
CA PRO A 338 19.30 -1.72 -24.76
C PRO A 338 20.26 -1.11 -23.76
N GLN A 339 21.42 -1.73 -23.55
CA GLN A 339 22.45 -1.33 -22.58
C GLN A 339 22.01 -1.43 -21.10
N THR A 340 20.92 -2.15 -20.82
CA THR A 340 20.48 -2.44 -19.45
C THR A 340 21.28 -3.60 -18.87
N LYS A 341 21.75 -3.45 -17.62
CA LYS A 341 22.34 -4.56 -16.86
C LYS A 341 21.25 -5.57 -16.52
N VAL A 342 21.46 -6.82 -16.89
CA VAL A 342 20.57 -7.94 -16.62
C VAL A 342 21.33 -9.06 -15.91
N TYR A 343 20.59 -9.93 -15.25
CA TYR A 343 21.14 -11.14 -14.61
C TYR A 343 20.25 -12.33 -14.86
N GLN A 344 20.81 -13.53 -14.69
CA GLN A 344 20.07 -14.78 -14.83
C GLN A 344 18.85 -14.82 -13.92
N GLY A 345 17.67 -15.14 -14.49
CA GLY A 345 16.41 -15.16 -13.75
C GLY A 345 15.68 -13.80 -13.69
N MET A 346 16.25 -12.72 -14.21
CA MET A 346 15.58 -11.44 -14.37
C MET A 346 14.51 -11.53 -15.45
N ILE A 347 13.32 -11.00 -15.17
CA ILE A 347 12.21 -10.91 -16.14
C ILE A 347 12.41 -9.64 -16.95
N ILE A 348 12.51 -9.79 -18.26
CA ILE A 348 12.86 -8.72 -19.18
C ILE A 348 11.77 -8.36 -20.18
N GLY A 349 10.67 -9.11 -20.17
CA GLY A 349 9.53 -8.88 -21.05
C GLY A 349 8.38 -9.83 -20.75
N GLU A 350 7.23 -9.56 -21.38
CA GLU A 350 6.05 -10.42 -21.36
C GLU A 350 6.12 -11.38 -22.54
N HIS A 351 5.77 -12.66 -22.31
CA HIS A 351 5.65 -13.62 -23.40
C HIS A 351 4.21 -13.68 -23.90
N THR A 352 3.98 -13.65 -25.19
CA THR A 352 2.64 -13.71 -25.77
C THR A 352 1.90 -15.03 -25.52
N ARG A 353 2.64 -16.10 -25.18
CA ARG A 353 2.10 -17.42 -24.80
C ARG A 353 2.01 -17.56 -23.27
N GLU A 354 1.30 -18.58 -22.80
CA GLU A 354 1.09 -18.83 -21.39
C GLU A 354 2.34 -19.29 -20.63
N ASN A 355 3.27 -19.95 -21.34
CA ASN A 355 4.50 -20.47 -20.76
C ASN A 355 5.62 -19.42 -20.69
N ASP A 356 6.43 -19.51 -19.65
CA ASP A 356 7.66 -18.74 -19.55
C ASP A 356 8.71 -19.19 -20.58
N LEU A 357 9.54 -18.27 -21.04
CA LEU A 357 10.57 -18.52 -22.01
C LEU A 357 11.93 -17.96 -21.55
N ASP A 358 12.89 -18.85 -21.40
CA ASP A 358 14.28 -18.47 -21.12
C ASP A 358 14.95 -17.97 -22.40
N VAL A 359 15.52 -16.76 -22.38
CA VAL A 359 16.07 -16.07 -23.56
C VAL A 359 17.42 -15.43 -23.29
N ASN A 360 18.28 -15.37 -24.29
CA ASN A 360 19.58 -14.70 -24.18
C ASN A 360 19.54 -13.33 -24.84
N VAL A 361 19.72 -12.27 -24.04
CA VAL A 361 19.69 -10.86 -24.50
C VAL A 361 21.08 -10.26 -24.68
N LEU A 362 22.13 -11.06 -24.54
CA LEU A 362 23.51 -10.63 -24.66
C LEU A 362 24.10 -10.95 -26.05
N LYS A 363 23.42 -11.77 -26.85
CA LYS A 363 23.93 -12.20 -28.17
C LYS A 363 23.87 -11.06 -29.18
N GLY A 364 25.05 -10.51 -29.51
CA GLY A 364 25.21 -9.55 -30.60
C GLY A 364 25.01 -10.20 -31.99
N LYS A 365 25.01 -9.36 -33.01
CA LYS A 365 25.04 -9.81 -34.40
C LYS A 365 26.36 -10.53 -34.63
N GLN A 366 26.32 -11.79 -35.05
CA GLN A 366 27.53 -12.46 -35.52
C GLN A 366 27.94 -11.85 -36.85
N LEU A 367 29.20 -11.48 -37.00
CA LEU A 367 29.76 -11.00 -38.26
C LEU A 367 29.65 -12.10 -39.31
N THR A 368 28.69 -11.97 -40.22
CA THR A 368 28.55 -12.84 -41.37
C THR A 368 29.16 -12.14 -42.57
N ASN A 369 30.11 -12.80 -43.20
CA ASN A 369 30.78 -12.53 -44.48
C ASN A 369 30.89 -11.06 -44.94
N VAL A 370 32.14 -10.62 -45.16
CA VAL A 370 32.59 -9.30 -45.62
C VAL A 370 31.88 -8.80 -46.91
N ARG A 371 31.22 -9.66 -47.68
CA ARG A 371 30.53 -9.31 -48.95
C ARG A 371 29.15 -8.70 -48.77
N ALA A 372 28.54 -8.74 -47.58
CA ALA A 372 27.20 -8.20 -47.31
C ALA A 372 27.21 -6.96 -46.43
N SER A 373 28.32 -6.27 -46.24
CA SER A 373 28.47 -5.13 -45.36
C SER A 373 27.74 -3.83 -45.81
N GLY A 374 27.10 -3.87 -46.99
CA GLY A 374 26.39 -2.70 -47.55
C GLY A 374 24.87 -2.64 -47.25
N THR A 375 24.30 -3.66 -46.63
CA THR A 375 22.86 -3.74 -46.36
C THR A 375 22.58 -4.11 -44.90
N ASP A 376 23.13 -3.33 -43.96
CA ASP A 376 22.70 -3.44 -42.57
C ASP A 376 21.31 -2.82 -42.45
N GLU A 377 20.27 -3.67 -42.29
CA GLU A 377 18.95 -3.20 -41.91
C GLU A 377 19.02 -2.46 -40.60
N ALA A 378 18.49 -1.24 -40.57
CA ALA A 378 18.40 -0.45 -39.35
C ALA A 378 17.55 -1.21 -38.33
N VAL A 379 18.12 -1.52 -37.16
CA VAL A 379 17.41 -2.19 -36.07
C VAL A 379 16.40 -1.22 -35.47
N THR A 380 15.12 -1.41 -35.77
CA THR A 380 14.04 -0.63 -35.17
C THR A 380 13.47 -1.39 -33.99
N LEU A 381 13.62 -0.82 -32.79
CA LEU A 381 13.07 -1.39 -31.54
C LEU A 381 11.75 -0.74 -31.19
N MET A 382 10.79 -1.56 -30.78
CA MET A 382 9.58 -1.06 -30.13
C MET A 382 9.94 -0.50 -28.76
N PRO A 383 9.36 0.64 -28.33
CA PRO A 383 9.57 1.17 -26.98
C PRO A 383 9.22 0.13 -25.92
N PRO A 384 10.05 -0.04 -24.90
CA PRO A 384 9.74 -0.97 -23.81
C PRO A 384 8.54 -0.50 -23.00
N ARG A 385 7.74 -1.45 -22.55
CA ARG A 385 6.65 -1.19 -21.60
C ARG A 385 7.22 -0.90 -20.23
N LYS A 386 7.22 0.38 -19.83
CA LYS A 386 7.62 0.80 -18.48
C LYS A 386 6.42 0.72 -17.56
N MET A 387 6.60 0.10 -16.40
CA MET A 387 5.57 -0.07 -15.38
C MET A 387 5.94 0.72 -14.13
N SER A 388 4.93 1.31 -13.47
CA SER A 388 5.09 1.89 -12.14
C SER A 388 5.28 0.80 -11.08
N LEU A 389 5.66 1.19 -9.86
CA LEU A 389 5.78 0.27 -8.73
C LEU A 389 4.49 -0.54 -8.50
N GLU A 390 3.34 0.15 -8.47
CA GLU A 390 2.02 -0.47 -8.27
C GLU A 390 1.68 -1.45 -9.40
N GLN A 391 1.97 -1.06 -10.64
CA GLN A 391 1.76 -1.93 -11.80
C GLN A 391 2.64 -3.19 -11.73
N MET A 392 3.90 -3.06 -11.29
CA MET A 392 4.80 -4.20 -11.11
C MET A 392 4.35 -5.13 -9.98
N ILE A 393 3.93 -4.57 -8.84
CA ILE A 393 3.39 -5.34 -7.71
C ILE A 393 2.15 -6.14 -8.13
N ALA A 394 1.26 -5.53 -8.91
CA ALA A 394 0.06 -6.20 -9.41
C ALA A 394 0.36 -7.24 -10.52
N TYR A 395 1.43 -7.04 -11.28
CA TYR A 395 1.81 -7.87 -12.43
C TYR A 395 2.41 -9.23 -12.02
N ILE A 396 3.22 -9.28 -10.96
CA ILE A 396 3.96 -10.48 -10.56
C ILE A 396 3.06 -11.65 -10.16
N LYS A 397 3.51 -12.87 -10.49
CA LYS A 397 2.91 -14.14 -10.02
C LYS A 397 3.55 -14.57 -8.69
N GLU A 398 3.06 -15.67 -8.12
CA GLU A 398 3.54 -16.19 -6.81
C GLU A 398 5.00 -16.66 -6.82
N ASP A 399 5.48 -17.10 -7.98
CA ASP A 399 6.85 -17.54 -8.22
C ASP A 399 7.79 -16.40 -8.66
N GLU A 400 7.29 -15.18 -8.65
CA GLU A 400 7.98 -13.96 -9.06
C GLU A 400 8.16 -12.99 -7.89
N LEU A 401 9.18 -12.17 -7.96
CA LEU A 401 9.49 -11.12 -6.99
C LEU A 401 9.78 -9.81 -7.71
N LEU A 402 9.47 -8.74 -7.03
CA LEU A 402 9.88 -7.39 -7.41
C LEU A 402 11.13 -7.00 -6.61
N GLU A 403 12.23 -6.75 -7.29
CA GLU A 403 13.44 -6.14 -6.73
C GLU A 403 13.27 -4.63 -6.73
N VAL A 404 13.32 -4.04 -5.55
CA VAL A 404 13.19 -2.60 -5.31
C VAL A 404 14.52 -2.06 -4.83
N THR A 405 15.06 -1.10 -5.57
CA THR A 405 16.28 -0.37 -5.19
C THR A 405 16.02 1.14 -5.34
N PRO A 406 16.82 2.02 -4.74
CA PRO A 406 16.67 3.47 -4.89
C PRO A 406 16.60 3.95 -6.34
N LYS A 407 17.36 3.31 -7.23
CA LYS A 407 17.48 3.72 -8.64
C LYS A 407 16.64 2.89 -9.61
N ASN A 408 16.36 1.63 -9.27
CA ASN A 408 15.79 0.67 -10.21
C ASN A 408 14.67 -0.16 -9.59
N LEU A 409 13.70 -0.51 -10.42
CA LEU A 409 12.68 -1.54 -10.17
C LEU A 409 12.90 -2.65 -11.20
N ARG A 410 13.04 -3.91 -10.76
CA ARG A 410 13.29 -5.05 -11.62
C ARG A 410 12.40 -6.22 -11.23
N LEU A 411 11.81 -6.86 -12.22
CA LEU A 411 11.06 -8.10 -12.01
C LEU A 411 12.02 -9.30 -12.11
N ARG A 412 11.84 -10.30 -11.26
CA ARG A 412 12.66 -11.51 -11.31
C ARG A 412 11.88 -12.74 -10.88
N LYS A 413 12.36 -13.90 -11.26
CA LYS A 413 11.89 -15.16 -10.66
C LYS A 413 12.41 -15.29 -9.23
N ARG A 414 11.64 -15.99 -8.38
CA ARG A 414 12.06 -16.33 -7.01
C ARG A 414 13.32 -17.16 -7.04
N PHE A 415 13.33 -18.21 -7.86
CA PHE A 415 14.51 -19.04 -8.13
C PHE A 415 15.15 -18.58 -9.44
N LEU A 416 16.40 -18.11 -9.35
CA LEU A 416 17.09 -17.53 -10.50
C LEU A 416 17.52 -18.61 -11.49
N ILE A 417 17.88 -19.80 -11.00
CA ILE A 417 18.45 -20.92 -11.78
C ILE A 417 17.32 -21.78 -12.38
N PRO A 418 17.35 -22.09 -13.69
CA PRO A 418 16.26 -22.82 -14.36
C PRO A 418 15.90 -24.18 -13.76
N HIS A 419 16.89 -24.95 -13.29
CA HIS A 419 16.60 -26.26 -12.71
C HIS A 419 15.90 -26.16 -11.34
N GLU A 420 16.17 -25.10 -10.56
CA GLU A 420 15.48 -24.86 -9.28
C GLU A 420 14.01 -24.49 -9.52
N ARG A 421 13.74 -23.67 -10.57
CA ARG A 421 12.37 -23.34 -10.96
C ARG A 421 11.56 -24.60 -11.33
N LYS A 422 12.18 -25.54 -12.08
CA LYS A 422 11.52 -26.82 -12.44
C LYS A 422 11.26 -27.76 -11.27
N LYS A 423 12.05 -27.65 -10.18
CA LYS A 423 11.82 -28.46 -8.97
C LYS A 423 10.72 -27.87 -8.08
N ALA A 424 10.48 -26.56 -8.19
CA ALA A 424 9.52 -25.84 -7.37
C ALA A 424 8.12 -25.72 -8.02
N SER A 425 8.00 -26.02 -9.32
CA SER A 425 6.73 -26.14 -10.05
C SER A 425 6.17 -27.55 -9.88
#